data_09d97817b223d5a7765b3c2c03a5f6a5
#
_entry.id   09d97817b223d5a7765b3c2c03a5f6a5
#
_cell.length_a   1.000
_cell.length_b   1.000
_cell.length_c   1.000
_cell.angle_alpha   90.00
_cell.angle_beta   90.00
_cell.angle_gamma   90.00
#
_symmetry.space_group_name_H-M   'P 1'
#
loop_
_entity.id
_entity.type
_entity.pdbx_description
1 polymer ?
#
loop_
_entity_poly.entity_id
_entity_poly.type
_entity_poly.pdbx_seq_one_letter_code
_entity_poly.pdbx_strand_id
1 'polypeptide(L)'
;MARRLLPGGLRAQIDSQLRTQADEWKMFSAHARTSTPAALERVATQFIAGQRYHAESLIIAVQVAGGRTISNDSRLVAAERARERSEHEAVGLLDSPTGVATASVAEAGNMRVLSEPIRSGKRGVGTLRLANPLTPVNQAQSSLRRTFLVVGTLTLVLAVAAGIVLAGLIAAPLRRITAVAAAVAAGDMSKRTGTRSSRGEVGVLAAAFDHMLERLERAFRRQRDFVSDASHELRTPLAVLRAQVELLDRESDQRRRHEGTRTLLRRLDELDRLVGDMLTLASAEGGQLVEPRTIELGEFFEDLRRDLPLFGERDFHLDPVGGTLVADPDRLTQVLRNLVRNAVIHTEPGDQVRVAARRNDGWLEIDVSDTGPGIPPDQLERIFERFHRVDKARSRDTGGAGLGLAIARAIVEAHGGSIRAETAPSAGATFRIELPGYRPC
;
A
#
# COMPACT_ATOMS: atom_id res chain seq x y z
N MET A 1 12.88 17.41 -36.21
CA MET A 1 13.91 17.25 -37.24
C MET A 1 13.47 16.36 -38.41
N ALA A 2 12.70 15.31 -38.19
CA ALA A 2 12.18 14.38 -39.22
C ALA A 2 11.20 15.03 -40.26
N ARG A 3 10.62 16.17 -40.00
CA ARG A 3 9.59 16.83 -40.83
C ARG A 3 10.12 17.49 -42.12
N ARG A 4 11.45 17.65 -42.28
CA ARG A 4 12.09 18.31 -43.46
C ARG A 4 12.77 17.35 -44.43
N LEU A 5 13.00 16.09 -44.06
CA LEU A 5 13.86 15.21 -44.88
C LEU A 5 13.10 14.32 -45.88
N LEU A 6 11.84 13.93 -45.62
CA LEU A 6 11.08 13.03 -46.48
C LEU A 6 10.49 13.74 -47.74
N PRO A 7 9.90 14.94 -47.66
CA PRO A 7 9.37 15.63 -48.86
C PRO A 7 10.46 16.14 -49.80
N GLY A 8 11.62 16.50 -49.24
CA GLY A 8 12.77 17.00 -50.03
C GLY A 8 13.45 15.90 -50.85
N GLY A 9 13.59 14.68 -50.28
CA GLY A 9 14.25 13.58 -50.94
C GLY A 9 13.52 13.07 -52.18
N LEU A 10 12.21 12.85 -52.11
CA LEU A 10 11.43 12.37 -53.24
C LEU A 10 11.33 13.44 -54.37
N ARG A 11 11.17 14.73 -53.99
CA ARG A 11 11.20 15.82 -54.99
C ARG A 11 12.57 15.93 -55.63
N ALA A 12 13.66 15.82 -54.87
CA ALA A 12 15.02 15.85 -55.43
C ALA A 12 15.27 14.66 -56.37
N GLN A 13 14.68 13.48 -56.05
CA GLN A 13 14.76 12.30 -56.91
C GLN A 13 14.01 12.55 -58.24
N ILE A 14 12.79 13.15 -58.20
CA ILE A 14 12.04 13.52 -59.39
C ILE A 14 12.84 14.56 -60.22
N ASP A 15 13.38 15.58 -59.54
CA ASP A 15 14.19 16.61 -60.23
C ASP A 15 15.43 16.00 -60.89
N SER A 16 16.07 15.00 -60.26
CA SER A 16 17.18 14.26 -60.86
C SER A 16 16.75 13.44 -62.08
N GLN A 17 15.61 12.74 -61.99
CA GLN A 17 15.06 11.97 -63.11
C GLN A 17 14.74 12.87 -64.31
N LEU A 18 14.10 14.04 -64.07
CA LEU A 18 13.79 15.00 -65.11
C LEU A 18 15.06 15.54 -65.80
N ARG A 19 16.14 15.79 -65.05
CA ARG A 19 17.44 16.23 -65.62
C ARG A 19 18.08 15.11 -66.44
N THR A 20 18.07 13.86 -65.95
CA THR A 20 18.60 12.71 -66.71
C THR A 20 17.89 12.60 -68.06
N GLN A 21 16.56 12.76 -68.10
CA GLN A 21 15.77 12.70 -69.29
C GLN A 21 16.04 13.90 -70.20
N ALA A 22 16.29 15.08 -69.67
CA ALA A 22 16.69 16.26 -70.45
C ALA A 22 18.08 16.03 -71.07
N ASP A 23 19.00 15.39 -70.37
CA ASP A 23 20.32 15.11 -70.95
C ASP A 23 20.25 13.99 -71.97
N GLU A 24 19.38 13.00 -71.89
CA GLU A 24 19.08 12.04 -72.95
C GLU A 24 18.56 12.75 -74.21
N TRP A 25 17.65 13.71 -74.07
CA TRP A 25 17.20 14.53 -75.17
C TRP A 25 18.37 15.30 -75.78
N LYS A 26 19.22 15.96 -75.01
CA LYS A 26 20.41 16.69 -75.49
C LYS A 26 21.33 15.79 -76.28
N MET A 27 21.63 14.60 -75.82
CA MET A 27 22.46 13.64 -76.56
C MET A 27 21.81 13.22 -77.85
N PHE A 28 20.50 12.91 -77.84
CA PHE A 28 19.79 12.50 -79.04
C PHE A 28 19.71 13.64 -80.07
N SER A 29 19.40 14.84 -79.61
CA SER A 29 19.23 16.02 -80.47
C SER A 29 20.58 16.55 -81.01
N ALA A 30 21.71 16.31 -80.33
CA ALA A 30 23.02 16.70 -80.75
C ALA A 30 23.46 16.00 -82.08
N HIS A 31 22.98 14.78 -82.33
CA HIS A 31 23.26 14.03 -83.55
C HIS A 31 22.35 14.40 -84.73
N ALA A 32 21.29 15.22 -84.46
CA ALA A 32 20.32 15.64 -85.48
C ALA A 32 20.45 17.14 -85.72
N ARG A 33 20.38 17.58 -87.01
CA ARG A 33 20.39 19.01 -87.39
C ARG A 33 19.04 19.63 -87.03
N THR A 34 18.92 20.24 -85.83
CA THR A 34 17.71 20.88 -85.30
C THR A 34 17.68 22.40 -85.62
N SER A 35 18.23 22.81 -86.77
CA SER A 35 18.39 24.22 -87.16
C SER A 35 17.12 24.92 -87.59
N THR A 36 16.08 24.21 -87.93
CA THR A 36 14.78 24.73 -88.33
C THR A 36 13.62 24.17 -87.51
N PRO A 37 12.49 24.90 -87.38
CA PRO A 37 11.28 24.37 -86.68
C PRO A 37 10.81 23.03 -87.24
N ALA A 38 10.80 22.82 -88.54
CA ALA A 38 10.39 21.56 -89.19
C ALA A 38 11.38 20.38 -88.88
N ALA A 39 12.67 20.67 -88.75
CA ALA A 39 13.65 19.68 -88.37
C ALA A 39 13.49 19.28 -86.88
N LEU A 40 13.27 20.28 -86.04
CA LEU A 40 13.00 20.04 -84.60
C LEU A 40 11.73 19.17 -84.38
N GLU A 41 10.68 19.44 -85.17
CA GLU A 41 9.43 18.63 -85.13
C GLU A 41 9.69 17.18 -85.47
N ARG A 42 10.46 16.84 -86.48
CA ARG A 42 10.80 15.45 -86.84
C ARG A 42 11.63 14.78 -85.77
N VAL A 43 12.66 15.48 -85.28
CA VAL A 43 13.51 14.96 -84.20
C VAL A 43 12.72 14.71 -82.93
N ALA A 44 11.83 15.62 -82.52
CA ALA A 44 10.96 15.47 -81.40
C ALA A 44 10.02 14.26 -81.48
N THR A 45 9.40 14.13 -82.73
CA THR A 45 8.53 12.97 -83.01
C THR A 45 9.30 11.63 -82.88
N GLN A 46 10.52 11.59 -83.45
CA GLN A 46 11.33 10.42 -83.42
C GLN A 46 11.83 10.07 -81.99
N PHE A 47 12.22 11.07 -81.21
CA PHE A 47 12.61 10.91 -79.79
C PHE A 47 11.44 10.38 -78.94
N ILE A 48 10.26 11.04 -79.09
CA ILE A 48 9.07 10.62 -78.31
C ILE A 48 8.62 9.20 -78.70
N ALA A 49 8.64 8.86 -80.01
CA ALA A 49 8.27 7.53 -80.48
C ALA A 49 9.25 6.41 -79.97
N GLY A 50 10.53 6.76 -79.73
CA GLY A 50 11.54 5.86 -79.22
C GLY A 50 11.51 5.63 -77.70
N GLN A 51 10.75 6.50 -77.02
CA GLN A 51 10.68 6.40 -75.56
C GLN A 51 9.69 5.31 -75.10
N ARG A 52 10.11 4.48 -74.12
CA ARG A 52 9.32 3.39 -73.55
C ARG A 52 8.43 3.84 -72.34
N TYR A 53 8.42 5.16 -72.08
CA TYR A 53 7.66 5.67 -70.91
C TYR A 53 6.18 5.86 -71.27
N HIS A 54 5.31 5.37 -70.36
CA HIS A 54 3.88 5.65 -70.47
C HIS A 54 3.61 7.10 -70.03
N ALA A 55 2.69 7.79 -70.69
CA ALA A 55 2.31 9.17 -70.41
C ALA A 55 1.91 9.41 -68.94
N GLU A 56 1.46 8.36 -68.23
CA GLU A 56 1.13 8.43 -66.81
C GLU A 56 2.33 8.62 -65.86
N SER A 57 3.57 8.28 -66.33
CA SER A 57 4.78 8.37 -65.50
C SER A 57 5.71 9.54 -65.86
N LEU A 58 5.73 9.92 -67.12
CA LEU A 58 6.55 11.02 -67.60
C LEU A 58 5.90 11.64 -68.86
N ILE A 59 5.60 12.89 -68.77
CA ILE A 59 5.12 13.65 -69.93
C ILE A 59 6.31 14.37 -70.57
N ILE A 60 6.48 14.17 -71.86
CA ILE A 60 7.48 14.82 -72.70
C ILE A 60 6.74 15.69 -73.69
N ALA A 61 7.00 17.00 -73.68
CA ALA A 61 6.43 17.92 -74.56
C ALA A 61 7.54 18.81 -75.16
N VAL A 62 7.63 18.88 -76.49
CA VAL A 62 8.52 19.75 -77.25
C VAL A 62 7.66 20.81 -77.96
N GLN A 63 7.78 22.02 -77.49
CA GLN A 63 7.12 23.16 -78.14
C GLN A 63 8.08 23.77 -79.17
N VAL A 64 7.64 23.76 -80.39
CA VAL A 64 8.41 24.30 -81.53
C VAL A 64 8.09 25.78 -81.71
N ALA A 65 9.07 26.57 -82.08
CA ALA A 65 8.86 27.98 -82.46
C ALA A 65 7.83 28.11 -83.60
N GLY A 66 6.73 28.83 -83.32
CA GLY A 66 5.59 28.88 -84.28
C GLY A 66 4.32 28.19 -83.69
N GLY A 67 4.38 27.70 -82.43
CA GLY A 67 3.20 27.31 -81.64
C GLY A 67 2.77 25.85 -81.75
N ARG A 68 3.52 24.99 -82.43
CA ARG A 68 3.24 23.57 -82.51
C ARG A 68 3.90 22.84 -81.34
N THR A 69 3.17 21.96 -80.66
CA THR A 69 3.70 21.11 -79.50
C THR A 69 3.55 19.68 -79.90
N ILE A 70 4.64 18.90 -79.75
CA ILE A 70 4.70 17.47 -79.93
C ILE A 70 4.87 16.85 -78.53
N SER A 71 4.01 15.88 -78.14
CA SER A 71 4.05 15.28 -76.87
C SER A 71 3.70 13.78 -76.94
N ASN A 72 4.17 13.00 -75.96
CA ASN A 72 3.74 11.63 -75.77
C ASN A 72 2.30 11.52 -75.17
N ASP A 73 1.73 12.68 -74.75
CA ASP A 73 0.33 12.80 -74.35
C ASP A 73 -0.33 13.93 -75.09
N SER A 74 -0.92 13.66 -76.28
CA SER A 74 -1.57 14.60 -77.07
C SER A 74 -2.91 15.16 -76.52
N ARG A 75 -3.59 14.34 -75.64
CA ARG A 75 -4.84 14.74 -74.98
C ARG A 75 -4.57 15.84 -73.98
N LEU A 76 -3.55 15.63 -73.13
CA LEU A 76 -3.15 16.57 -72.09
C LEU A 76 -2.69 17.91 -72.68
N VAL A 77 -1.95 17.90 -73.82
CA VAL A 77 -1.56 19.11 -74.51
C VAL A 77 -2.77 19.85 -75.13
N ALA A 78 -3.78 19.12 -75.64
CA ALA A 78 -5.01 19.71 -76.14
C ALA A 78 -5.84 20.35 -75.01
N ALA A 79 -5.93 19.69 -73.87
CA ALA A 79 -6.60 20.17 -72.62
C ALA A 79 -5.90 21.45 -72.10
N GLU A 80 -4.57 21.46 -72.09
CA GLU A 80 -3.77 22.58 -71.61
C GLU A 80 -3.93 23.79 -72.51
N ARG A 81 -3.95 23.62 -73.86
CA ARG A 81 -4.25 24.68 -74.79
C ARG A 81 -5.68 25.23 -74.71
N ALA A 82 -6.65 24.38 -74.31
CA ALA A 82 -8.01 24.84 -74.07
C ALA A 82 -8.08 25.73 -72.83
N ARG A 83 -7.29 25.36 -71.79
CA ARG A 83 -7.18 26.12 -70.58
C ARG A 83 -6.51 27.50 -70.74
N GLU A 84 -5.42 27.56 -71.47
CA GLU A 84 -4.75 28.84 -71.79
C GLU A 84 -5.73 29.88 -72.36
N ARG A 85 -6.80 29.44 -73.05
CA ARG A 85 -7.85 30.29 -73.60
C ARG A 85 -8.88 30.77 -72.58
N SER A 86 -8.90 30.24 -71.42
CA SER A 86 -9.93 30.45 -70.36
C SER A 86 -9.44 31.23 -69.13
N GLU A 87 -8.39 31.99 -69.20
CA GLU A 87 -7.86 32.90 -68.17
C GLU A 87 -7.89 32.28 -66.77
N HIS A 88 -7.01 31.30 -66.47
CA HIS A 88 -6.81 30.82 -65.13
C HIS A 88 -5.39 31.14 -64.67
N GLU A 89 -5.27 31.69 -63.44
CA GLU A 89 -4.03 32.14 -62.74
C GLU A 89 -2.96 31.09 -62.49
N ALA A 90 -3.20 29.82 -62.78
CA ALA A 90 -2.25 28.75 -62.45
C ALA A 90 -1.28 28.52 -63.61
N VAL A 91 0.04 28.48 -63.25
CA VAL A 91 1.10 28.17 -64.23
C VAL A 91 0.89 26.75 -64.77
N GLY A 92 0.56 26.67 -66.05
CA GLY A 92 0.35 25.42 -66.78
C GLY A 92 1.64 24.73 -67.18
N LEU A 93 1.52 23.58 -67.84
CA LEU A 93 2.67 22.85 -68.42
C LEU A 93 3.37 23.71 -69.51
N LEU A 94 2.61 24.36 -70.35
CA LEU A 94 3.14 25.06 -71.46
C LEU A 94 3.70 26.45 -71.09
N ASP A 95 3.27 27.02 -69.93
CA ASP A 95 3.74 28.35 -69.45
C ASP A 95 4.79 28.21 -68.32
N SER A 96 5.22 26.99 -68.03
CA SER A 96 6.22 26.75 -66.97
C SER A 96 7.53 27.52 -67.28
N PRO A 97 8.06 28.23 -66.25
CA PRO A 97 9.31 29.01 -66.46
C PRO A 97 10.49 28.08 -66.73
N THR A 98 11.56 28.61 -67.28
CA THR A 98 12.79 27.88 -67.55
C THR A 98 13.38 27.37 -66.24
N GLY A 99 13.77 26.06 -66.16
CA GLY A 99 14.25 25.36 -64.97
C GLY A 99 13.18 24.43 -64.40
N VAL A 100 13.36 24.05 -63.15
CA VAL A 100 12.43 23.09 -62.44
C VAL A 100 11.38 23.86 -61.66
N ALA A 101 10.12 23.69 -62.02
CA ALA A 101 8.97 24.35 -61.41
C ALA A 101 7.89 23.31 -61.03
N THR A 102 6.92 23.71 -60.21
CA THR A 102 5.68 22.93 -60.01
C THR A 102 4.57 23.63 -60.78
N ALA A 103 3.94 22.89 -61.67
CA ALA A 103 2.82 23.37 -62.49
C ALA A 103 1.55 22.59 -62.19
N SER A 104 0.41 23.25 -62.27
CA SER A 104 -0.90 22.58 -62.20
C SER A 104 -1.35 22.30 -63.62
N VAL A 105 -1.31 21.02 -63.99
CA VAL A 105 -1.60 20.58 -65.37
C VAL A 105 -3.04 20.06 -65.43
N ALA A 106 -3.78 20.45 -66.46
CA ALA A 106 -5.17 19.99 -66.63
C ALA A 106 -5.24 18.46 -66.63
N GLU A 107 -6.22 17.89 -65.97
CA GLU A 107 -6.47 16.45 -65.87
C GLU A 107 -5.39 15.63 -65.12
N ALA A 108 -4.13 16.11 -65.05
CA ALA A 108 -3.03 15.39 -64.40
C ALA A 108 -2.67 15.94 -63.02
N GLY A 109 -3.25 17.07 -62.60
CA GLY A 109 -3.01 17.69 -61.29
C GLY A 109 -1.64 18.35 -61.17
N ASN A 110 -1.11 18.38 -59.92
CA ASN A 110 0.20 19.00 -59.68
C ASN A 110 1.32 18.13 -60.21
N MET A 111 2.14 18.70 -61.07
CA MET A 111 3.30 18.05 -61.68
C MET A 111 4.58 18.81 -61.41
N ARG A 112 5.68 18.13 -61.35
CA ARG A 112 7.01 18.69 -61.34
C ARG A 112 7.47 18.82 -62.77
N VAL A 113 7.78 20.03 -63.23
CA VAL A 113 8.09 20.31 -64.63
C VAL A 113 9.51 20.89 -64.76
N LEU A 114 10.30 20.30 -65.63
CA LEU A 114 11.57 20.85 -66.08
C LEU A 114 11.38 21.46 -67.48
N SER A 115 11.65 22.76 -67.65
CA SER A 115 11.58 23.46 -68.90
C SER A 115 12.97 23.92 -69.35
N GLU A 116 13.41 23.45 -70.51
CA GLU A 116 14.71 23.81 -71.10
C GLU A 116 14.56 24.39 -72.52
N PRO A 117 15.14 25.54 -72.79
CA PRO A 117 15.09 26.11 -74.14
C PRO A 117 15.98 25.33 -75.08
N ILE A 118 15.45 25.03 -76.28
CA ILE A 118 16.19 24.41 -77.40
C ILE A 118 16.69 25.52 -78.30
N ARG A 119 18.02 25.62 -78.46
CA ARG A 119 18.68 26.67 -79.24
C ARG A 119 19.48 26.05 -80.37
N SER A 120 19.42 26.74 -81.56
CA SER A 120 20.32 26.51 -82.64
C SER A 120 21.18 27.78 -82.90
N GLY A 121 22.40 27.73 -82.39
CA GLY A 121 23.24 28.92 -82.32
C GLY A 121 22.62 29.98 -81.35
N LYS A 122 22.44 31.22 -81.86
CA LYS A 122 21.80 32.28 -81.03
C LYS A 122 20.28 32.29 -81.11
N ARG A 123 19.65 31.48 -81.97
CA ARG A 123 18.19 31.46 -82.14
C ARG A 123 17.54 30.38 -81.30
N GLY A 124 16.50 30.71 -80.54
CA GLY A 124 15.62 29.71 -79.87
C GLY A 124 14.74 29.06 -80.94
N VAL A 125 14.75 27.74 -81.02
CA VAL A 125 13.96 26.98 -82.01
C VAL A 125 12.80 26.24 -81.31
N GLY A 126 12.79 26.16 -80.00
CA GLY A 126 11.70 25.53 -79.22
C GLY A 126 12.00 25.44 -77.75
N THR A 127 11.16 24.77 -77.00
CA THR A 127 11.33 24.45 -75.54
C THR A 127 10.98 23.01 -75.33
N LEU A 128 11.88 22.28 -74.62
CA LEU A 128 11.61 20.93 -74.04
C LEU A 128 10.94 21.12 -72.69
N ARG A 129 9.85 20.43 -72.49
CA ARG A 129 9.22 20.28 -71.14
C ARG A 129 9.05 18.84 -70.79
N LEU A 130 9.54 18.53 -69.62
CA LEU A 130 9.43 17.17 -68.98
C LEU A 130 8.65 17.33 -67.71
N ALA A 131 7.57 16.57 -67.57
CA ALA A 131 6.75 16.65 -66.37
C ALA A 131 6.49 15.27 -65.73
N ASN A 132 6.57 15.24 -64.42
CA ASN A 132 6.32 14.04 -63.62
C ASN A 132 5.22 14.33 -62.58
N PRO A 133 4.19 13.49 -62.47
CA PRO A 133 3.09 13.70 -61.53
C PRO A 133 3.53 13.60 -60.08
N LEU A 134 3.04 14.52 -59.23
CA LEU A 134 3.26 14.50 -57.76
C LEU A 134 2.18 13.73 -57.00
N THR A 135 1.15 13.24 -57.69
CA THR A 135 0.03 12.52 -57.09
C THR A 135 0.44 11.31 -56.26
N PRO A 136 1.34 10.42 -56.73
CA PRO A 136 1.78 9.27 -55.90
C PRO A 136 2.49 9.69 -54.61
N VAL A 137 3.28 10.81 -54.70
CA VAL A 137 4.01 11.35 -53.55
C VAL A 137 3.04 11.89 -52.49
N ASN A 138 2.04 12.65 -52.94
CA ASN A 138 1.03 13.26 -52.07
C ASN A 138 0.14 12.19 -51.40
N GLN A 139 -0.23 11.14 -52.14
CA GLN A 139 -1.00 10.01 -51.61
C GLN A 139 -0.22 9.24 -50.53
N ALA A 140 1.04 8.91 -50.79
CA ALA A 140 1.89 8.26 -49.81
C ALA A 140 2.05 9.07 -48.50
N GLN A 141 2.24 10.41 -48.64
CA GLN A 141 2.33 11.32 -47.50
C GLN A 141 1.03 11.39 -46.69
N SER A 142 -0.13 11.45 -47.37
CA SER A 142 -1.43 11.51 -46.68
C SER A 142 -1.76 10.21 -45.96
N SER A 143 -1.43 9.08 -46.56
CA SER A 143 -1.58 7.74 -45.94
C SER A 143 -0.71 7.61 -44.69
N LEU A 144 0.58 7.93 -44.76
CA LEU A 144 1.48 7.92 -43.63
C LEU A 144 0.98 8.83 -42.49
N ARG A 145 0.59 10.06 -42.81
CA ARG A 145 0.08 11.02 -41.83
C ARG A 145 -1.18 10.49 -41.13
N ARG A 146 -2.10 9.89 -41.91
CA ARG A 146 -3.33 9.30 -41.33
C ARG A 146 -3.00 8.14 -40.39
N THR A 147 -2.09 7.25 -40.78
CA THR A 147 -1.66 6.13 -39.97
C THR A 147 -1.02 6.59 -38.64
N PHE A 148 -0.10 7.58 -38.72
CA PHE A 148 0.52 8.15 -37.51
C PHE A 148 -0.49 8.82 -36.58
N LEU A 149 -1.47 9.54 -37.14
CA LEU A 149 -2.53 10.16 -36.33
C LEU A 149 -3.40 9.12 -35.64
N VAL A 150 -3.82 8.07 -36.34
CA VAL A 150 -4.67 7.02 -35.79
C VAL A 150 -3.93 6.24 -34.70
N VAL A 151 -2.71 5.76 -35.00
CA VAL A 151 -1.90 5.01 -34.03
C VAL A 151 -1.55 5.88 -32.82
N GLY A 152 -1.12 7.14 -33.05
CA GLY A 152 -0.78 8.05 -31.96
C GLY A 152 -1.96 8.37 -31.06
N THR A 153 -3.15 8.60 -31.65
CA THR A 153 -4.38 8.84 -30.86
C THR A 153 -4.78 7.60 -30.05
N LEU A 154 -4.74 6.41 -30.68
CA LEU A 154 -5.07 5.16 -30.00
C LEU A 154 -4.12 4.89 -28.82
N THR A 155 -2.83 5.06 -29.04
CA THR A 155 -1.81 4.89 -27.98
C THR A 155 -2.03 5.88 -26.83
N LEU A 156 -2.34 7.14 -27.15
CA LEU A 156 -2.62 8.16 -26.12
C LEU A 156 -3.87 7.79 -25.30
N VAL A 157 -4.96 7.37 -25.96
CA VAL A 157 -6.19 6.94 -25.26
C VAL A 157 -5.93 5.75 -24.35
N LEU A 158 -5.21 4.74 -24.83
CA LEU A 158 -4.84 3.57 -24.02
C LEU A 158 -3.95 3.95 -22.82
N ALA A 159 -2.98 4.83 -23.02
CA ALA A 159 -2.11 5.30 -21.95
C ALA A 159 -2.89 6.07 -20.87
N VAL A 160 -3.82 6.95 -21.26
CA VAL A 160 -4.68 7.69 -20.34
C VAL A 160 -5.62 6.73 -19.59
N ALA A 161 -6.25 5.78 -20.29
CA ALA A 161 -7.11 4.78 -19.67
C ALA A 161 -6.35 3.92 -18.65
N ALA A 162 -5.16 3.43 -19.00
CA ALA A 162 -4.29 2.68 -18.09
C ALA A 162 -3.89 3.52 -16.88
N GLY A 163 -3.55 4.81 -17.06
CA GLY A 163 -3.24 5.74 -15.98
C GLY A 163 -4.41 5.94 -15.00
N ILE A 164 -5.64 6.09 -15.50
CA ILE A 164 -6.85 6.23 -14.68
C ILE A 164 -7.10 4.94 -13.87
N VAL A 165 -7.00 3.77 -14.52
CA VAL A 165 -7.17 2.47 -13.84
C VAL A 165 -6.11 2.28 -12.74
N LEU A 166 -4.85 2.54 -13.03
CA LEU A 166 -3.75 2.41 -12.08
C LEU A 166 -3.90 3.38 -10.90
N ALA A 167 -4.28 4.64 -11.18
CA ALA A 167 -4.58 5.63 -10.15
C ALA A 167 -5.74 5.17 -9.26
N GLY A 168 -6.78 4.55 -9.81
CA GLY A 168 -7.90 3.98 -9.05
C GLY A 168 -7.49 2.80 -8.17
N LEU A 169 -6.64 1.92 -8.68
CA LEU A 169 -6.16 0.75 -7.95
C LEU A 169 -5.22 1.08 -6.79
N ILE A 170 -4.43 2.13 -6.89
CA ILE A 170 -3.43 2.50 -5.87
C ILE A 170 -3.90 3.67 -5.00
N ALA A 171 -4.37 4.76 -5.60
CA ALA A 171 -4.68 5.98 -4.86
C ALA A 171 -5.95 5.87 -4.01
N ALA A 172 -6.97 5.14 -4.47
CA ALA A 172 -8.22 5.01 -3.72
C ALA A 172 -8.06 4.26 -2.39
N PRO A 173 -7.36 3.09 -2.32
CA PRO A 173 -7.09 2.43 -1.05
C PRO A 173 -6.23 3.27 -0.10
N LEU A 174 -5.20 3.95 -0.60
CA LEU A 174 -4.34 4.81 0.21
C LEU A 174 -5.15 5.97 0.84
N ARG A 175 -6.03 6.60 0.09
CA ARG A 175 -6.93 7.64 0.62
C ARG A 175 -7.85 7.11 1.71
N ARG A 176 -8.30 5.86 1.62
CA ARG A 176 -9.10 5.23 2.69
C ARG A 176 -8.28 5.02 3.95
N ILE A 177 -7.04 4.51 3.84
CA ILE A 177 -6.15 4.35 4.98
C ILE A 177 -5.90 5.69 5.66
N THR A 178 -5.60 6.76 4.91
CA THR A 178 -5.41 8.11 5.49
C THR A 178 -6.67 8.67 6.11
N ALA A 179 -7.84 8.45 5.52
CA ALA A 179 -9.12 8.88 6.09
C ALA A 179 -9.43 8.15 7.41
N VAL A 180 -9.18 6.83 7.47
CA VAL A 180 -9.33 6.04 8.70
C VAL A 180 -8.33 6.50 9.75
N ALA A 181 -7.05 6.73 9.39
CA ALA A 181 -6.06 7.25 10.32
C ALA A 181 -6.46 8.61 10.91
N ALA A 182 -7.01 9.50 10.10
CA ALA A 182 -7.53 10.79 10.56
C ALA A 182 -8.74 10.63 11.50
N ALA A 183 -9.66 9.72 11.22
CA ALA A 183 -10.81 9.42 12.09
C ALA A 183 -10.37 8.85 13.44
N VAL A 184 -9.39 7.94 13.44
CA VAL A 184 -8.79 7.38 14.67
C VAL A 184 -8.09 8.47 15.48
N ALA A 185 -7.36 9.37 14.85
CA ALA A 185 -6.72 10.51 15.51
C ALA A 185 -7.76 11.47 16.13
N ALA A 186 -8.97 11.57 15.54
CA ALA A 186 -10.10 12.33 16.10
C ALA A 186 -10.87 11.55 17.18
N GLY A 187 -10.45 10.33 17.55
CA GLY A 187 -11.04 9.51 18.62
C GLY A 187 -12.01 8.42 18.17
N ASP A 188 -12.32 8.31 16.86
CA ASP A 188 -13.18 7.23 16.34
C ASP A 188 -12.36 5.99 15.97
N MET A 189 -12.14 5.13 16.95
CA MET A 189 -11.39 3.89 16.78
C MET A 189 -12.19 2.75 16.13
N SER A 190 -13.48 2.94 15.86
CA SER A 190 -14.35 1.92 15.27
C SER A 190 -14.16 1.77 13.76
N LYS A 191 -13.57 2.77 13.11
CA LYS A 191 -13.36 2.78 11.66
C LYS A 191 -12.33 1.75 11.23
N ARG A 192 -12.60 1.14 10.07
CA ARG A 192 -11.70 0.19 9.40
C ARG A 192 -11.57 0.56 7.94
N THR A 193 -10.47 0.14 7.32
CA THR A 193 -10.21 0.45 5.90
C THR A 193 -11.17 -0.26 4.96
N GLY A 194 -11.75 -1.38 5.38
CA GLY A 194 -12.74 -2.14 4.62
C GLY A 194 -12.19 -2.79 3.34
N THR A 195 -10.87 -2.87 3.19
CA THR A 195 -10.19 -3.29 1.96
C THR A 195 -9.92 -4.80 1.92
N ARG A 196 -10.76 -5.64 2.50
CA ARG A 196 -10.62 -7.12 2.46
C ARG A 196 -10.50 -7.73 1.06
N SER A 197 -10.82 -6.97 0.02
CA SER A 197 -10.80 -7.42 -1.39
C SER A 197 -9.61 -6.86 -2.21
N SER A 198 -8.72 -6.08 -1.63
CA SER A 198 -7.56 -5.55 -2.36
C SER A 198 -6.50 -6.64 -2.49
N ARG A 199 -6.22 -7.05 -3.73
CA ARG A 199 -5.11 -7.98 -4.05
C ARG A 199 -3.81 -7.18 -4.16
N GLY A 200 -2.69 -7.77 -3.74
CA GLY A 200 -1.37 -7.16 -3.80
C GLY A 200 -0.95 -6.46 -2.50
N GLU A 201 0.17 -5.74 -2.57
CA GLU A 201 0.86 -5.15 -1.42
C GLU A 201 0.00 -4.14 -0.65
N VAL A 202 -0.85 -3.41 -1.34
CA VAL A 202 -1.77 -2.44 -0.71
C VAL A 202 -2.84 -3.14 0.13
N GLY A 203 -3.29 -4.33 -0.29
CA GLY A 203 -4.21 -5.16 0.50
C GLY A 203 -3.56 -5.70 1.77
N VAL A 204 -2.31 -6.14 1.69
CA VAL A 204 -1.52 -6.58 2.85
C VAL A 204 -1.31 -5.43 3.83
N LEU A 205 -0.95 -4.24 3.34
CA LEU A 205 -0.80 -3.05 4.17
C LEU A 205 -2.11 -2.67 4.89
N ALA A 206 -3.23 -2.67 4.18
CA ALA A 206 -4.54 -2.36 4.77
C ALA A 206 -4.94 -3.37 5.85
N ALA A 207 -4.71 -4.67 5.61
CA ALA A 207 -4.97 -5.71 6.61
C ALA A 207 -4.08 -5.58 7.86
N ALA A 208 -2.78 -5.29 7.67
CA ALA A 208 -1.86 -5.03 8.78
C ALA A 208 -2.28 -3.80 9.59
N PHE A 209 -2.72 -2.73 8.91
CA PHE A 209 -3.23 -1.52 9.52
C PHE A 209 -4.51 -1.78 10.33
N ASP A 210 -5.49 -2.51 9.76
CA ASP A 210 -6.73 -2.88 10.46
C ASP A 210 -6.43 -3.76 11.69
N HIS A 211 -5.48 -4.70 11.59
CA HIS A 211 -5.04 -5.52 12.74
C HIS A 211 -4.37 -4.67 13.84
N MET A 212 -3.55 -3.69 13.46
CA MET A 212 -2.97 -2.73 14.42
C MET A 212 -4.07 -1.93 15.13
N LEU A 213 -5.08 -1.44 14.40
CA LEU A 213 -6.22 -0.73 14.97
C LEU A 213 -7.03 -1.61 15.93
N GLU A 214 -7.25 -2.89 15.61
CA GLU A 214 -7.91 -3.82 16.53
C GLU A 214 -7.13 -4.01 17.85
N ARG A 215 -5.81 -4.10 17.76
CA ARG A 215 -4.97 -4.17 18.97
C ARG A 215 -5.06 -2.90 19.79
N LEU A 216 -5.01 -1.74 19.13
CA LEU A 216 -5.10 -0.44 19.77
C LEU A 216 -6.47 -0.25 20.45
N GLU A 217 -7.56 -0.54 19.75
CA GLU A 217 -8.92 -0.45 20.28
C GLU A 217 -9.11 -1.35 21.51
N ARG A 218 -8.60 -2.62 21.44
CA ARG A 218 -8.63 -3.54 22.59
C ARG A 218 -7.83 -3.01 23.78
N ALA A 219 -6.67 -2.38 23.54
CA ALA A 219 -5.87 -1.77 24.59
C ALA A 219 -6.59 -0.59 25.25
N PHE A 220 -7.17 0.31 24.45
CA PHE A 220 -7.95 1.45 24.97
C PHE A 220 -9.20 1.03 25.74
N ARG A 221 -9.94 0.04 25.25
CA ARG A 221 -11.09 -0.50 25.99
C ARG A 221 -10.65 -1.06 27.35
N ARG A 222 -9.62 -1.90 27.38
CA ARG A 222 -9.07 -2.45 28.65
C ARG A 222 -8.65 -1.35 29.60
N GLN A 223 -7.97 -0.32 29.11
CA GLN A 223 -7.55 0.83 29.91
C GLN A 223 -8.75 1.63 30.47
N ARG A 224 -9.77 1.86 29.65
CA ARG A 224 -10.98 2.56 30.06
C ARG A 224 -11.76 1.78 31.12
N ASP A 225 -11.93 0.47 30.90
CA ASP A 225 -12.62 -0.41 31.83
C ASP A 225 -11.84 -0.46 33.15
N PHE A 226 -10.50 -0.57 33.11
CA PHE A 226 -9.65 -0.51 34.30
C PHE A 226 -9.81 0.78 35.10
N VAL A 227 -9.80 1.96 34.43
CA VAL A 227 -9.99 3.25 35.11
C VAL A 227 -11.39 3.36 35.74
N SER A 228 -12.41 2.87 35.04
CA SER A 228 -13.79 2.84 35.55
C SER A 228 -13.89 1.97 36.79
N ASP A 229 -13.42 0.74 36.70
CA ASP A 229 -13.49 -0.23 37.79
C ASP A 229 -12.66 0.22 39.01
N ALA A 230 -11.45 0.71 38.78
CA ALA A 230 -10.59 1.29 39.81
C ALA A 230 -11.30 2.44 40.54
N SER A 231 -11.98 3.33 39.78
CA SER A 231 -12.72 4.45 40.38
C SER A 231 -13.88 3.98 41.25
N HIS A 232 -14.57 2.92 40.85
CA HIS A 232 -15.65 2.35 41.63
C HIS A 232 -15.16 1.65 42.90
N GLU A 233 -14.09 0.83 42.78
CA GLU A 233 -13.53 0.08 43.91
C GLU A 233 -12.78 0.95 44.93
N LEU A 234 -12.25 2.13 44.50
CA LEU A 234 -11.70 3.12 45.43
C LEU A 234 -12.75 3.96 46.16
N ARG A 235 -13.86 4.29 45.48
CA ARG A 235 -14.91 5.16 46.05
C ARG A 235 -15.57 4.51 47.28
N THR A 236 -15.82 3.21 47.25
CA THR A 236 -16.50 2.48 48.30
C THR A 236 -15.72 2.50 49.61
N PRO A 237 -14.45 2.04 49.71
CA PRO A 237 -13.70 2.11 50.94
C PRO A 237 -13.46 3.53 51.44
N LEU A 238 -13.28 4.50 50.52
CA LEU A 238 -13.11 5.90 50.89
C LEU A 238 -14.37 6.48 51.57
N ALA A 239 -15.56 6.12 51.08
CA ALA A 239 -16.82 6.54 51.68
C ALA A 239 -16.98 5.91 53.10
N VAL A 240 -16.59 4.62 53.27
CA VAL A 240 -16.63 3.96 54.57
C VAL A 240 -15.63 4.58 55.55
N LEU A 241 -14.40 4.87 55.09
CA LEU A 241 -13.38 5.55 55.91
C LEU A 241 -13.87 6.90 56.38
N ARG A 242 -14.49 7.71 55.49
CA ARG A 242 -15.03 8.99 55.81
C ARG A 242 -16.12 8.88 56.92
N ALA A 243 -17.06 7.94 56.72
CA ALA A 243 -18.11 7.73 57.71
C ALA A 243 -17.55 7.29 59.09
N GLN A 244 -16.48 6.41 59.09
CA GLN A 244 -15.81 6.00 60.32
C GLN A 244 -15.10 7.16 61.03
N VAL A 245 -14.42 8.04 60.27
CA VAL A 245 -13.81 9.26 60.82
C VAL A 245 -14.88 10.17 61.49
N GLU A 246 -16.03 10.41 60.78
CA GLU A 246 -17.13 11.22 61.32
C GLU A 246 -17.75 10.59 62.60
N LEU A 247 -17.80 9.27 62.69
CA LEU A 247 -18.23 8.54 63.90
C LEU A 247 -17.24 8.67 65.06
N LEU A 248 -15.93 8.52 64.77
CA LEU A 248 -14.89 8.67 65.76
C LEU A 248 -14.76 10.08 66.32
N ASP A 249 -15.04 11.08 65.50
CA ASP A 249 -15.05 12.48 65.94
C ASP A 249 -16.16 12.76 66.98
N ARG A 250 -17.27 12.01 66.92
CA ARG A 250 -18.40 12.14 67.84
C ARG A 250 -18.32 11.17 69.03
N GLU A 251 -17.39 10.21 69.05
CA GLU A 251 -17.28 9.21 70.10
C GLU A 251 -16.55 9.78 71.34
N SER A 252 -17.20 9.77 72.48
CA SER A 252 -16.67 10.26 73.74
C SER A 252 -15.99 9.18 74.59
N ASP A 253 -16.31 7.89 74.38
CA ASP A 253 -15.68 6.79 75.05
C ASP A 253 -14.26 6.51 74.51
N GLN A 254 -13.26 6.61 75.35
CA GLN A 254 -11.84 6.44 75.00
C GLN A 254 -11.53 5.05 74.51
N ARG A 255 -12.16 4.00 75.00
CA ARG A 255 -11.97 2.63 74.53
C ARG A 255 -12.53 2.42 73.13
N ARG A 256 -13.77 2.86 72.90
CA ARG A 256 -14.39 2.78 71.58
C ARG A 256 -13.64 3.61 70.53
N ARG A 257 -13.16 4.80 70.90
CA ARG A 257 -12.31 5.62 70.07
C ARG A 257 -11.04 4.90 69.68
N HIS A 258 -10.38 4.19 70.64
CA HIS A 258 -9.16 3.42 70.37
C HIS A 258 -9.41 2.21 69.42
N GLU A 259 -10.50 1.47 69.64
CA GLU A 259 -10.93 0.36 68.77
C GLU A 259 -11.31 0.84 67.36
N GLY A 260 -12.03 1.94 67.26
CA GLY A 260 -12.37 2.58 65.98
C GLY A 260 -11.12 3.03 65.23
N THR A 261 -10.14 3.63 65.93
CA THR A 261 -8.86 4.03 65.33
C THR A 261 -8.10 2.82 64.78
N ARG A 262 -8.05 1.70 65.49
CA ARG A 262 -7.41 0.47 65.00
C ARG A 262 -8.12 -0.08 63.77
N THR A 263 -9.44 0.00 63.71
CA THR A 263 -10.25 -0.42 62.58
C THR A 263 -10.00 0.48 61.38
N LEU A 264 -9.88 1.80 61.58
CA LEU A 264 -9.55 2.78 60.55
C LEU A 264 -8.17 2.52 59.95
N LEU A 265 -7.16 2.27 60.80
CA LEU A 265 -5.81 1.93 60.34
C LEU A 265 -5.78 0.68 59.49
N ARG A 266 -6.47 -0.40 59.88
CA ARG A 266 -6.60 -1.61 59.06
C ARG A 266 -7.23 -1.34 57.69
N ARG A 267 -8.26 -0.50 57.63
CA ARG A 267 -8.90 -0.11 56.38
C ARG A 267 -8.01 0.74 55.48
N LEU A 268 -7.16 1.58 56.07
CA LEU A 268 -6.12 2.31 55.33
C LEU A 268 -5.09 1.35 54.74
N ASP A 269 -4.63 0.34 55.48
CA ASP A 269 -3.72 -0.68 54.99
C ASP A 269 -4.34 -1.54 53.85
N GLU A 270 -5.66 -1.79 53.91
CA GLU A 270 -6.40 -2.44 52.84
C GLU A 270 -6.45 -1.57 51.58
N LEU A 271 -6.66 -0.24 51.74
CA LEU A 271 -6.68 0.71 50.61
C LEU A 271 -5.29 0.83 49.98
N ASP A 272 -4.25 0.94 50.81
CA ASP A 272 -2.86 1.04 50.31
C ASP A 272 -2.48 -0.21 49.48
N ARG A 273 -2.85 -1.39 49.94
CA ARG A 273 -2.68 -2.62 49.15
C ARG A 273 -3.46 -2.61 47.87
N LEU A 274 -4.71 -2.12 47.87
CA LEU A 274 -5.51 -2.01 46.65
C LEU A 274 -4.85 -1.12 45.62
N VAL A 275 -4.32 0.02 46.05
CA VAL A 275 -3.58 0.97 45.15
C VAL A 275 -2.30 0.31 44.65
N GLY A 276 -1.54 -0.40 45.49
CA GLY A 276 -0.34 -1.15 45.07
C GLY A 276 -0.66 -2.25 44.04
N ASP A 277 -1.77 -2.97 44.25
CA ASP A 277 -2.29 -3.98 43.34
C ASP A 277 -2.66 -3.38 41.97
N MET A 278 -3.31 -2.21 41.97
CA MET A 278 -3.62 -1.47 40.72
C MET A 278 -2.37 -0.99 39.98
N LEU A 279 -1.36 -0.45 40.71
CA LEU A 279 -0.10 -0.05 40.12
C LEU A 279 0.67 -1.23 39.51
N THR A 280 0.62 -2.41 40.18
CA THR A 280 1.22 -3.65 39.65
C THR A 280 0.56 -4.04 38.31
N LEU A 281 -0.76 -4.00 38.21
CA LEU A 281 -1.49 -4.31 36.97
C LEU A 281 -1.23 -3.29 35.88
N ALA A 282 -1.12 -2.00 36.22
CA ALA A 282 -0.78 -0.96 35.25
C ALA A 282 0.65 -1.11 34.69
N SER A 283 1.62 -1.50 35.55
CA SER A 283 2.99 -1.80 35.13
C SER A 283 3.09 -3.05 34.23
N ALA A 284 2.24 -4.05 34.47
CA ALA A 284 2.15 -5.23 33.61
C ALA A 284 1.76 -4.90 32.17
N GLU A 285 0.82 -3.96 31.98
CA GLU A 285 0.42 -3.49 30.65
C GLU A 285 1.52 -2.69 29.93
N GLY A 286 2.40 -2.03 30.70
CA GLY A 286 3.56 -1.28 30.18
C GLY A 286 4.77 -2.14 29.81
N GLY A 287 4.75 -3.46 30.09
CA GLY A 287 5.85 -4.37 29.77
C GLY A 287 7.08 -4.26 30.70
N GLN A 288 6.97 -3.55 31.82
CA GLN A 288 8.05 -3.32 32.79
C GLN A 288 7.72 -3.93 34.17
N LEU A 289 7.07 -5.08 34.19
CA LEU A 289 6.59 -5.66 35.44
C LEU A 289 7.64 -6.45 36.21
N VAL A 290 8.61 -7.06 35.55
CA VAL A 290 9.55 -8.02 36.13
C VAL A 290 10.99 -7.66 35.81
N GLU A 291 11.87 -7.89 36.80
CA GLU A 291 13.33 -7.78 36.68
C GLU A 291 13.94 -9.18 37.00
N PRO A 292 14.01 -10.07 35.99
CA PRO A 292 14.45 -11.43 36.22
C PRO A 292 15.92 -11.51 36.67
N ARG A 293 16.19 -12.28 37.73
CA ARG A 293 17.51 -12.66 38.19
C ARG A 293 17.56 -14.13 38.53
N THR A 294 18.73 -14.71 38.61
CA THR A 294 18.88 -16.09 39.06
C THR A 294 18.63 -16.15 40.55
N ILE A 295 17.68 -16.97 40.96
CA ILE A 295 17.31 -17.23 42.35
C ILE A 295 17.59 -18.69 42.70
N GLU A 296 18.06 -18.95 43.93
CA GLU A 296 18.19 -20.28 44.51
C GLU A 296 16.84 -20.69 45.10
N LEU A 297 16.24 -21.74 44.56
CA LEU A 297 14.89 -22.18 44.97
C LEU A 297 14.84 -22.71 46.40
N GLY A 298 15.94 -23.31 46.89
CA GLY A 298 16.02 -23.74 48.27
C GLY A 298 15.82 -22.59 49.27
N GLU A 299 16.57 -21.51 49.11
CA GLU A 299 16.45 -20.31 49.95
C GLU A 299 15.07 -19.65 49.80
N PHE A 300 14.60 -19.54 48.59
CA PHE A 300 13.31 -18.95 48.28
C PHE A 300 12.13 -19.68 48.95
N PHE A 301 12.13 -21.01 48.93
CA PHE A 301 11.08 -21.78 49.56
C PHE A 301 11.23 -21.82 51.11
N GLU A 302 12.44 -21.69 51.66
CA GLU A 302 12.61 -21.57 53.13
C GLU A 302 12.08 -20.20 53.62
N ASP A 303 12.23 -19.12 52.85
CA ASP A 303 11.62 -17.82 53.15
C ASP A 303 10.08 -17.92 53.12
N LEU A 304 9.54 -18.54 52.07
CA LEU A 304 8.10 -18.80 52.01
C LEU A 304 7.60 -19.64 53.21
N ARG A 305 8.33 -20.68 53.62
CA ARG A 305 7.98 -21.54 54.78
C ARG A 305 7.83 -20.72 56.04
N ARG A 306 8.70 -19.76 56.26
CA ARG A 306 8.64 -18.86 57.43
C ARG A 306 7.42 -17.93 57.39
N ASP A 307 6.97 -17.55 56.20
CA ASP A 307 5.86 -16.66 56.03
C ASP A 307 4.49 -17.36 56.11
N LEU A 308 4.38 -18.64 55.75
CA LEU A 308 3.10 -19.37 55.68
C LEU A 308 2.26 -19.25 56.95
N PRO A 309 2.80 -19.41 58.18
CA PRO A 309 2.00 -19.30 59.40
C PRO A 309 1.38 -17.93 59.65
N LEU A 310 1.92 -16.87 59.00
CA LEU A 310 1.40 -15.49 59.13
C LEU A 310 0.07 -15.30 58.38
N PHE A 311 -0.30 -16.21 57.48
CA PHE A 311 -1.56 -16.12 56.74
C PHE A 311 -2.80 -16.58 57.53
N GLY A 312 -2.62 -17.37 58.58
CA GLY A 312 -3.71 -17.83 59.44
C GLY A 312 -3.51 -19.26 59.96
N GLU A 313 -4.47 -19.73 60.77
CA GLU A 313 -4.44 -21.08 61.39
C GLU A 313 -4.91 -22.14 60.38
N ARG A 314 -4.00 -22.59 59.49
CA ARG A 314 -4.20 -23.66 58.51
C ARG A 314 -3.11 -24.69 58.62
N ASP A 315 -3.37 -25.91 58.14
CA ASP A 315 -2.35 -26.94 58.03
C ASP A 315 -1.54 -26.73 56.73
N PHE A 316 -0.39 -26.05 56.87
CA PHE A 316 0.44 -25.69 55.71
C PHE A 316 1.44 -26.79 55.40
N HIS A 317 1.41 -27.28 54.17
CA HIS A 317 2.38 -28.23 53.63
C HIS A 317 3.20 -27.58 52.52
N LEU A 318 4.52 -27.70 52.58
CA LEU A 318 5.44 -27.18 51.58
C LEU A 318 6.37 -28.27 51.07
N ASP A 319 6.25 -28.62 49.80
CA ASP A 319 7.12 -29.59 49.12
C ASP A 319 8.02 -28.82 48.13
N PRO A 320 9.23 -28.42 48.56
CA PRO A 320 10.12 -27.62 47.75
C PRO A 320 10.86 -28.49 46.73
N VAL A 321 11.40 -27.83 45.66
CA VAL A 321 12.36 -28.41 44.75
C VAL A 321 13.65 -27.63 44.81
N GLY A 322 14.80 -28.31 44.69
CA GLY A 322 16.11 -27.66 44.57
C GLY A 322 16.38 -27.19 43.14
N GLY A 323 17.40 -26.36 43.00
CA GLY A 323 17.81 -25.81 41.70
C GLY A 323 17.71 -24.30 41.65
N THR A 324 17.90 -23.79 40.45
CA THR A 324 17.83 -22.32 40.18
C THR A 324 16.73 -21.99 39.19
N LEU A 325 16.17 -20.79 39.31
CA LEU A 325 15.17 -20.23 38.39
C LEU A 325 15.57 -18.84 38.00
N VAL A 326 15.36 -18.49 36.72
CA VAL A 326 15.52 -17.11 36.24
C VAL A 326 14.16 -16.42 36.38
N ALA A 327 13.97 -15.65 37.46
CA ALA A 327 12.72 -14.96 37.75
C ALA A 327 12.97 -13.72 38.62
N ASP A 328 11.96 -12.87 38.76
CA ASP A 328 11.93 -11.78 39.75
C ASP A 328 11.43 -12.36 41.10
N PRO A 329 12.29 -12.44 42.16
CA PRO A 329 11.91 -13.06 43.40
C PRO A 329 10.80 -12.33 44.14
N ASP A 330 10.77 -10.99 44.09
CA ASP A 330 9.77 -10.19 44.77
C ASP A 330 8.39 -10.38 44.13
N ARG A 331 8.35 -10.44 42.79
CA ARG A 331 7.13 -10.73 42.04
C ARG A 331 6.67 -12.17 42.18
N LEU A 332 7.59 -13.14 42.19
CA LEU A 332 7.22 -14.52 42.40
C LEU A 332 6.68 -14.74 43.86
N THR A 333 7.30 -14.10 44.84
CA THR A 333 6.77 -14.06 46.21
C THR A 333 5.36 -13.46 46.24
N GLN A 334 5.11 -12.37 45.53
CA GLN A 334 3.79 -11.74 45.43
C GLN A 334 2.75 -12.70 44.82
N VAL A 335 3.11 -13.47 43.78
CA VAL A 335 2.23 -14.51 43.21
C VAL A 335 1.85 -15.56 44.27
N LEU A 336 2.84 -16.16 44.91
CA LEU A 336 2.58 -17.21 45.90
C LEU A 336 1.77 -16.69 47.10
N ARG A 337 2.09 -15.50 47.60
CA ARG A 337 1.31 -14.83 48.64
C ARG A 337 -0.14 -14.61 48.26
N ASN A 338 -0.41 -14.21 47.01
CA ASN A 338 -1.77 -14.02 46.50
C ASN A 338 -2.54 -15.34 46.44
N LEU A 339 -1.88 -16.43 45.97
CA LEU A 339 -2.52 -17.73 45.87
C LEU A 339 -2.74 -18.36 47.26
N VAL A 340 -1.75 -18.31 48.17
CA VAL A 340 -1.89 -18.80 49.55
C VAL A 340 -2.98 -18.01 50.29
N ARG A 341 -3.00 -16.68 50.16
CA ARG A 341 -4.06 -15.85 50.74
C ARG A 341 -5.44 -16.23 50.21
N ASN A 342 -5.55 -16.49 48.91
CA ASN A 342 -6.80 -16.93 48.29
C ASN A 342 -7.25 -18.29 48.90
N ALA A 343 -6.34 -19.25 49.04
CA ALA A 343 -6.60 -20.52 49.67
C ALA A 343 -7.09 -20.35 51.12
N VAL A 344 -6.43 -19.50 51.92
CA VAL A 344 -6.83 -19.21 53.30
C VAL A 344 -8.20 -18.55 53.42
N ILE A 345 -8.56 -17.63 52.50
CA ILE A 345 -9.88 -16.98 52.49
C ILE A 345 -11.00 -17.99 52.25
N HIS A 346 -10.76 -19.02 51.44
CA HIS A 346 -11.77 -19.98 51.03
C HIS A 346 -11.74 -21.30 51.83
N THR A 347 -10.91 -21.38 52.87
CA THR A 347 -10.81 -22.54 53.78
C THR A 347 -11.17 -22.14 55.21
N GLU A 348 -11.39 -23.11 56.09
CA GLU A 348 -11.65 -22.94 57.51
C GLU A 348 -10.41 -23.32 58.36
N PRO A 349 -10.32 -22.86 59.63
CA PRO A 349 -9.25 -23.32 60.53
C PRO A 349 -9.17 -24.85 60.61
N GLY A 350 -7.97 -25.41 60.36
CA GLY A 350 -7.74 -26.84 60.28
C GLY A 350 -7.75 -27.46 58.88
N ASP A 351 -8.21 -26.72 57.88
CA ASP A 351 -8.07 -27.13 56.49
C ASP A 351 -6.62 -27.08 56.02
N GLN A 352 -6.32 -27.84 54.95
CA GLN A 352 -4.97 -27.93 54.39
C GLN A 352 -4.78 -26.93 53.26
N VAL A 353 -3.60 -26.30 53.25
CA VAL A 353 -3.08 -25.51 52.13
C VAL A 353 -1.71 -26.05 51.79
N ARG A 354 -1.55 -26.56 50.59
CA ARG A 354 -0.31 -27.18 50.12
C ARG A 354 0.32 -26.35 48.97
N VAL A 355 1.61 -26.13 49.10
CA VAL A 355 2.45 -25.56 48.01
C VAL A 355 3.44 -26.63 47.60
N ALA A 356 3.36 -27.15 46.39
CA ALA A 356 4.25 -28.18 45.86
C ALA A 356 4.95 -27.70 44.60
N ALA A 357 6.28 -27.79 44.58
CA ALA A 357 7.08 -27.46 43.44
C ALA A 357 7.64 -28.70 42.75
N ARG A 358 7.62 -28.76 41.45
CA ARG A 358 8.12 -29.89 40.65
C ARG A 358 8.88 -29.39 39.44
N ARG A 359 9.86 -30.19 38.99
CA ARG A 359 10.57 -29.97 37.74
C ARG A 359 9.80 -30.60 36.56
N ASN A 360 9.72 -29.92 35.44
CA ASN A 360 9.11 -30.42 34.24
C ASN A 360 9.89 -29.90 33.01
N ASP A 361 10.82 -30.70 32.45
CA ASP A 361 11.58 -30.44 31.22
C ASP A 361 12.07 -28.99 31.01
N GLY A 362 12.81 -28.45 32.00
CA GLY A 362 13.33 -27.05 31.96
C GLY A 362 12.32 -26.02 32.45
N TRP A 363 11.15 -26.44 32.89
CA TRP A 363 10.13 -25.61 33.51
C TRP A 363 10.03 -25.92 35.00
N LEU A 364 9.69 -24.93 35.78
CA LEU A 364 9.26 -25.08 37.17
C LEU A 364 7.74 -25.07 37.21
N GLU A 365 7.14 -26.16 37.70
CA GLU A 365 5.72 -26.25 38.01
C GLU A 365 5.51 -26.03 39.50
N ILE A 366 4.63 -25.09 39.89
CA ILE A 366 4.26 -24.85 41.28
C ILE A 366 2.75 -24.98 41.39
N ASP A 367 2.29 -25.93 42.24
CA ASP A 367 0.89 -26.12 42.57
C ASP A 367 0.62 -25.50 43.96
N VAL A 368 -0.40 -24.64 44.03
CA VAL A 368 -0.98 -24.19 45.30
C VAL A 368 -2.38 -24.76 45.40
N SER A 369 -2.60 -25.70 46.30
CA SER A 369 -3.87 -26.42 46.48
C SER A 369 -4.45 -26.19 47.86
N ASP A 370 -5.76 -26.16 47.95
CA ASP A 370 -6.53 -26.08 49.20
C ASP A 370 -7.61 -27.17 49.27
N THR A 371 -8.13 -27.41 50.47
CA THR A 371 -9.22 -28.36 50.73
C THR A 371 -10.59 -27.67 50.89
N GLY A 372 -10.72 -26.45 50.39
CA GLY A 372 -11.94 -25.67 50.46
C GLY A 372 -13.08 -26.17 49.55
N PRO A 373 -14.10 -25.36 49.32
CA PRO A 373 -15.29 -25.77 48.56
C PRO A 373 -15.04 -25.96 47.06
N GLY A 374 -13.85 -25.54 46.55
CA GLY A 374 -13.53 -25.56 45.13
C GLY A 374 -14.14 -24.36 44.37
N ILE A 375 -13.98 -24.39 43.04
CA ILE A 375 -14.40 -23.34 42.14
C ILE A 375 -15.45 -23.90 41.17
N PRO A 376 -16.61 -23.24 40.95
CA PRO A 376 -17.57 -23.67 39.96
C PRO A 376 -16.92 -23.72 38.55
N PRO A 377 -17.17 -24.79 37.76
CA PRO A 377 -16.50 -24.99 36.46
C PRO A 377 -16.68 -23.83 35.48
N ASP A 378 -17.83 -23.18 35.52
CA ASP A 378 -18.16 -22.00 34.67
C ASP A 378 -17.41 -20.73 35.07
N GLN A 379 -16.74 -20.75 36.25
CA GLN A 379 -15.97 -19.62 36.77
C GLN A 379 -14.45 -19.78 36.59
N LEU A 380 -13.94 -20.97 36.24
CA LEU A 380 -12.50 -21.28 36.22
C LEU A 380 -11.65 -20.31 35.34
N GLU A 381 -12.15 -19.87 34.23
CA GLU A 381 -11.47 -18.88 33.40
C GLU A 381 -11.65 -17.44 33.91
N ARG A 382 -12.83 -17.17 34.49
CA ARG A 382 -13.21 -15.82 34.90
C ARG A 382 -12.61 -15.39 36.23
N ILE A 383 -12.19 -16.31 37.07
CA ILE A 383 -11.56 -15.96 38.35
C ILE A 383 -10.26 -15.16 38.19
N PHE A 384 -9.63 -15.17 37.00
CA PHE A 384 -8.46 -14.37 36.68
C PHE A 384 -8.81 -13.00 36.08
N GLU A 385 -10.10 -12.72 35.86
CA GLU A 385 -10.54 -11.38 35.46
C GLU A 385 -10.41 -10.41 36.64
N ARG A 386 -10.10 -9.15 36.34
CA ARG A 386 -9.97 -8.09 37.35
C ARG A 386 -11.30 -7.87 38.05
N PHE A 387 -11.26 -7.68 39.36
CA PHE A 387 -12.44 -7.45 40.21
C PHE A 387 -13.50 -8.58 40.19
N HIS A 388 -13.17 -9.72 39.60
CA HIS A 388 -14.07 -10.84 39.55
C HIS A 388 -14.14 -11.55 40.92
N ARG A 389 -15.33 -11.92 41.34
CA ARG A 389 -15.60 -12.61 42.62
C ARG A 389 -16.75 -13.60 42.41
N VAL A 390 -16.55 -14.84 42.80
CA VAL A 390 -17.55 -15.90 42.66
C VAL A 390 -18.78 -15.65 43.57
N ASP A 391 -18.56 -15.16 44.79
CA ASP A 391 -19.62 -14.84 45.77
C ASP A 391 -19.53 -13.40 46.25
N LYS A 392 -20.42 -12.52 45.77
CA LYS A 392 -20.50 -11.11 46.19
C LYS A 392 -21.00 -10.88 47.60
N ALA A 393 -21.69 -11.88 48.20
CA ALA A 393 -22.36 -11.72 49.49
C ALA A 393 -21.46 -12.10 50.68
N ARG A 394 -20.73 -13.23 50.61
CA ARG A 394 -19.85 -13.72 51.68
C ARG A 394 -18.54 -12.97 51.83
N SER A 395 -18.08 -12.34 50.75
CA SER A 395 -16.73 -11.78 50.64
C SER A 395 -16.61 -10.31 51.06
N ARG A 396 -17.71 -9.65 51.53
CA ARG A 396 -17.61 -8.27 52.05
C ARG A 396 -16.86 -8.19 53.37
N ASP A 397 -16.89 -9.21 54.17
CA ASP A 397 -16.22 -9.25 55.48
C ASP A 397 -14.78 -9.78 55.41
N THR A 398 -14.39 -10.47 54.32
CA THR A 398 -13.08 -11.12 54.17
C THR A 398 -12.05 -10.35 53.30
N GLY A 399 -12.42 -9.14 52.85
CA GLY A 399 -11.47 -8.11 52.47
C GLY A 399 -10.61 -8.30 51.23
N GLY A 400 -11.10 -8.88 50.10
CA GLY A 400 -10.34 -8.96 48.86
C GLY A 400 -11.00 -8.22 47.69
N ALA A 401 -10.28 -7.32 47.03
CA ALA A 401 -10.76 -6.53 45.86
C ALA A 401 -10.91 -7.35 44.56
N GLY A 402 -10.66 -8.66 44.56
CA GLY A 402 -10.70 -9.48 43.37
C GLY A 402 -9.54 -9.22 42.37
N LEU A 403 -8.43 -8.62 42.83
CA LEU A 403 -7.25 -8.33 42.01
C LEU A 403 -6.14 -9.38 42.15
N GLY A 404 -6.07 -10.10 43.24
CA GLY A 404 -4.95 -11.00 43.57
C GLY A 404 -4.67 -12.07 42.51
N LEU A 405 -5.71 -12.74 41.97
CA LEU A 405 -5.55 -13.74 40.92
C LEU A 405 -5.21 -13.10 39.57
N ALA A 406 -5.77 -11.93 39.24
CA ALA A 406 -5.41 -11.15 38.03
C ALA A 406 -3.95 -10.72 38.08
N ILE A 407 -3.44 -10.30 39.24
CA ILE A 407 -2.03 -9.95 39.45
C ILE A 407 -1.14 -11.19 39.32
N ALA A 408 -1.52 -12.31 39.94
CA ALA A 408 -0.78 -13.57 39.82
C ALA A 408 -0.62 -13.97 38.35
N ARG A 409 -1.69 -13.91 37.59
CA ARG A 409 -1.68 -14.18 36.14
C ARG A 409 -0.77 -13.20 35.37
N ALA A 410 -0.90 -11.90 35.60
CA ALA A 410 -0.10 -10.91 34.93
C ALA A 410 1.40 -11.06 35.21
N ILE A 411 1.79 -11.37 36.44
CA ILE A 411 3.18 -11.60 36.81
C ILE A 411 3.72 -12.89 36.17
N VAL A 412 2.97 -13.98 36.21
CA VAL A 412 3.38 -15.25 35.59
C VAL A 412 3.51 -15.12 34.07
N GLU A 413 2.56 -14.49 33.41
CA GLU A 413 2.64 -14.18 31.94
C GLU A 413 3.83 -13.27 31.62
N ALA A 414 4.18 -12.30 32.47
CA ALA A 414 5.35 -11.44 32.30
C ALA A 414 6.68 -12.20 32.42
N HIS A 415 6.71 -13.32 33.16
CA HIS A 415 7.85 -14.26 33.20
C HIS A 415 7.88 -15.23 31.98
N GLY A 416 6.92 -15.14 31.05
CA GLY A 416 6.77 -16.08 29.93
C GLY A 416 6.16 -17.43 30.36
N GLY A 417 5.53 -17.50 31.53
CA GLY A 417 4.87 -18.65 32.09
C GLY A 417 3.38 -18.71 31.81
N SER A 418 2.72 -19.71 32.42
CA SER A 418 1.27 -19.86 32.42
C SER A 418 0.72 -20.17 33.80
N ILE A 419 -0.51 -19.72 34.08
CA ILE A 419 -1.26 -20.08 35.32
C ILE A 419 -2.64 -20.59 34.92
N ARG A 420 -3.05 -21.69 35.60
CA ARG A 420 -4.37 -22.27 35.41
C ARG A 420 -4.95 -22.70 36.76
N ALA A 421 -6.25 -22.79 36.84
CA ALA A 421 -6.97 -23.32 37.99
C ALA A 421 -7.65 -24.64 37.64
N GLU A 422 -7.54 -25.60 38.53
CA GLU A 422 -8.20 -26.90 38.46
C GLU A 422 -9.03 -27.06 39.72
N THR A 423 -10.17 -27.69 39.59
CA THR A 423 -11.05 -27.99 40.75
C THR A 423 -11.68 -29.35 40.59
N ALA A 424 -11.90 -30.02 41.73
CA ALA A 424 -12.76 -31.17 41.76
C ALA A 424 -13.87 -30.90 42.78
N PRO A 425 -15.13 -31.29 42.50
CA PRO A 425 -16.23 -31.07 43.43
C PRO A 425 -15.93 -31.62 44.84
N SER A 426 -16.00 -30.76 45.86
CA SER A 426 -15.72 -31.09 47.26
C SER A 426 -14.28 -31.54 47.56
N ALA A 427 -13.34 -31.28 46.65
CA ALA A 427 -11.93 -31.63 46.82
C ALA A 427 -10.98 -30.40 46.76
N GLY A 428 -11.55 -29.20 46.89
CA GLY A 428 -10.79 -27.94 46.89
C GLY A 428 -10.44 -27.39 45.52
N ALA A 429 -9.54 -26.41 45.49
CA ALA A 429 -8.99 -25.83 44.29
C ALA A 429 -7.47 -26.01 44.21
N THR A 430 -6.94 -26.11 42.99
CA THR A 430 -5.51 -26.15 42.73
C THR A 430 -5.18 -25.09 41.68
N PHE A 431 -4.28 -24.18 42.02
CA PHE A 431 -3.71 -23.21 41.09
C PHE A 431 -2.34 -23.70 40.68
N ARG A 432 -2.18 -23.97 39.37
CA ARG A 432 -0.93 -24.44 38.78
C ARG A 432 -0.25 -23.34 38.03
N ILE A 433 1.02 -23.11 38.35
CA ILE A 433 1.91 -22.17 37.72
C ILE A 433 2.99 -22.92 36.96
N GLU A 434 3.29 -22.54 35.73
CA GLU A 434 4.42 -23.05 34.96
C GLU A 434 5.35 -21.88 34.60
N LEU A 435 6.62 -21.97 34.98
CA LEU A 435 7.63 -20.93 34.73
C LEU A 435 8.81 -21.50 33.95
N PRO A 436 9.27 -20.82 32.87
CA PRO A 436 10.46 -21.24 32.14
C PRO A 436 11.74 -20.87 32.87
N GLY A 437 12.87 -21.43 32.44
CA GLY A 437 14.20 -21.04 32.94
C GLY A 437 14.64 -21.76 34.19
N TYR A 438 13.99 -22.88 34.59
CA TYR A 438 14.44 -23.77 35.65
C TYR A 438 15.69 -24.56 35.24
N ARG A 439 16.65 -24.66 36.17
CA ARG A 439 17.85 -25.49 36.05
C ARG A 439 18.01 -26.34 37.28
N PRO A 440 18.12 -27.66 37.15
CA PRO A 440 18.40 -28.54 38.29
C PRO A 440 19.80 -28.27 38.86
N CYS A 441 19.99 -28.57 40.18
CA CYS A 441 21.32 -28.59 40.83
C CYS A 441 22.19 -29.67 40.22
#